data_284972283aa1fa7ddccb640c01c924c9
#
_entry.id   284972283aa1fa7ddccb640c01c924c9
#
_cell.length_a   1.000
_cell.length_b   1.000
_cell.length_c   1.000
_cell.angle_alpha   90.00
_cell.angle_beta   90.00
_cell.angle_gamma   90.00
#
_symmetry.space_group_name_H-M   'P 1'
#
loop_
_entity.id
_entity.type
_entity.pdbx_description
1 polymer ?
#
loop_
_entity_poly.entity_id
_entity_poly.type
_entity_poly.pdbx_seq_one_letter_code
_entity_poly.pdbx_strand_id
1 'polypeptide(L)'
;GQGERKMRLDKYLKVSRLIKRRTVANDACDAARITVNGKSAKASYQVKTGDIIEIAFGQRTMKVEVLEIAEHALKADAAGMYREIL
;
A
#
# COMPACT_ATOMS: atom_id res chain seq x y z
N GLY A 1 -17.82 6.25 -2.34
CA GLY A 1 -18.87 6.44 -3.26
C GLY A 1 -19.00 5.27 -4.20
N GLN A 2 -19.98 5.32 -5.03
CA GLN A 2 -20.20 4.26 -5.98
C GLN A 2 -19.03 4.18 -6.95
N GLY A 3 -18.51 3.00 -7.14
CA GLY A 3 -17.35 2.79 -8.00
C GLY A 3 -16.03 2.94 -7.28
N GLU A 4 -16.04 3.39 -6.03
CA GLU A 4 -14.82 3.48 -5.26
C GLU A 4 -14.37 2.08 -4.88
N ARG A 5 -13.15 1.73 -5.30
CA ARG A 5 -12.59 0.42 -4.99
C ARG A 5 -11.76 0.49 -3.72
N LYS A 6 -11.82 -0.58 -2.96
CA LYS A 6 -11.03 -0.74 -1.74
C LYS A 6 -10.35 -2.09 -1.77
N MET A 7 -9.19 -2.17 -1.14
CA MET A 7 -8.41 -3.39 -1.11
C MET A 7 -7.67 -3.47 0.22
N ARG A 8 -7.49 -4.67 0.76
CA ARG A 8 -6.71 -4.85 1.97
C ARG A 8 -5.31 -4.28 1.76
N LEU A 9 -4.80 -3.63 2.79
CA LEU A 9 -3.48 -2.99 2.73
C LEU A 9 -2.38 -3.98 2.37
N ASP A 10 -2.38 -5.16 3.00
CA ASP A 10 -1.37 -6.18 2.70
C ASP A 10 -1.43 -6.63 1.24
N LYS A 11 -2.63 -6.79 0.71
CA LYS A 11 -2.80 -7.16 -0.69
C LYS A 11 -2.37 -6.05 -1.62
N TYR A 12 -2.72 -4.81 -1.32
CA TYR A 12 -2.33 -3.67 -2.14
C TYR A 12 -0.82 -3.55 -2.23
N LEU A 13 -0.13 -3.70 -1.11
CA LEU A 13 1.33 -3.62 -1.07
C LEU A 13 1.98 -4.68 -1.95
N LYS A 14 1.39 -5.88 -1.98
CA LYS A 14 1.90 -6.97 -2.81
C LYS A 14 1.56 -6.76 -4.28
N VAL A 15 0.32 -6.38 -4.61
CA VAL A 15 -0.12 -6.19 -6.00
C VAL A 15 0.60 -5.01 -6.64
N SER A 16 0.79 -3.93 -5.91
CA SER A 16 1.53 -2.76 -6.39
C SER A 16 3.04 -2.99 -6.45
N ARG A 17 3.50 -4.13 -5.93
CA ARG A 17 4.91 -4.53 -5.89
C ARG A 17 5.78 -3.63 -5.02
N LEU A 18 5.16 -2.88 -4.12
CA LEU A 18 5.88 -2.14 -3.10
C LEU A 18 6.56 -3.10 -2.13
N ILE A 19 5.91 -4.23 -1.85
CA ILE A 19 6.47 -5.31 -1.04
C ILE A 19 6.28 -6.60 -1.84
N LYS A 20 7.34 -7.40 -1.96
CA LYS A 20 7.33 -8.58 -2.82
C LYS A 20 6.40 -9.69 -2.33
N ARG A 21 6.27 -9.84 -1.01
CA ARG A 21 5.50 -10.94 -0.42
C ARG A 21 4.41 -10.39 0.48
N ARG A 22 3.21 -10.97 0.37
CA ARG A 22 2.09 -10.56 1.20
C ARG A 22 2.33 -10.83 2.68
N THR A 23 3.05 -11.91 3.00
CA THR A 23 3.40 -12.22 4.39
C THR A 23 4.30 -11.13 4.99
N VAL A 24 5.25 -10.63 4.18
CA VAL A 24 6.12 -9.53 4.63
C VAL A 24 5.30 -8.27 4.84
N ALA A 25 4.36 -7.99 3.96
CA ALA A 25 3.47 -6.83 4.11
C ALA A 25 2.64 -6.95 5.39
N ASN A 26 2.11 -8.14 5.66
CA ASN A 26 1.33 -8.39 6.86
C ASN A 26 2.17 -8.16 8.12
N ASP A 27 3.40 -8.71 8.13
CA ASP A 27 4.32 -8.56 9.25
C ASP A 27 4.69 -7.09 9.48
N ALA A 28 4.90 -6.33 8.40
CA ALA A 28 5.23 -4.92 8.51
C ALA A 28 4.07 -4.13 9.11
N CYS A 29 2.84 -4.46 8.74
CA CYS A 29 1.65 -3.82 9.32
C CYS A 29 1.55 -4.15 10.81
N ASP A 30 1.77 -5.41 11.19
CA ASP A 30 1.72 -5.84 12.58
C ASP A 30 2.81 -5.17 13.42
N ALA A 31 3.96 -4.89 12.81
CA ALA A 31 5.07 -4.22 13.48
C ALA A 31 4.93 -2.70 13.48
N ALA A 32 3.80 -2.17 13.04
CA ALA A 32 3.52 -0.75 12.95
C ALA A 32 4.52 0.02 12.07
N ARG A 33 5.05 -0.66 11.07
CA ARG A 33 6.00 -0.04 10.14
C ARG A 33 5.29 0.63 8.97
N ILE A 34 3.98 0.43 8.84
CA ILE A 34 3.20 1.00 7.75
C ILE A 34 2.10 1.87 8.33
N THR A 35 2.03 3.10 7.85
CA THR A 35 0.98 4.03 8.23
C THR A 35 0.21 4.45 7.00
N VAL A 36 -1.05 4.79 7.19
CA VAL A 36 -1.90 5.34 6.14
C VAL A 36 -2.47 6.65 6.67
N ASN A 37 -2.23 7.72 5.91
CA ASN A 37 -2.66 9.07 6.29
C ASN A 37 -2.15 9.47 7.68
N GLY A 38 -0.94 9.03 8.01
CA GLY A 38 -0.28 9.38 9.26
C GLY A 38 -0.66 8.52 10.46
N LYS A 39 -1.47 7.49 10.27
CA LYS A 39 -1.89 6.61 11.35
C LYS A 39 -1.50 5.18 11.06
N SER A 40 -1.08 4.44 12.09
CA SER A 40 -0.77 3.03 11.93
C SER A 40 -1.99 2.29 11.41
N ALA A 41 -1.78 1.44 10.40
CA ALA A 41 -2.85 0.68 9.78
C ALA A 41 -2.56 -0.80 9.86
N LYS A 42 -3.62 -1.58 10.06
CA LYS A 42 -3.51 -3.04 10.08
C LYS A 42 -3.50 -3.58 8.66
N ALA A 43 -3.06 -4.83 8.51
CA ALA A 43 -3.05 -5.48 7.20
C ALA A 43 -4.44 -5.54 6.57
N SER A 44 -5.48 -5.58 7.39
CA SER A 44 -6.87 -5.63 6.92
C SER A 44 -7.46 -4.27 6.58
N TYR A 45 -6.71 -3.19 6.80
CA TYR A 45 -7.19 -1.85 6.47
C TYR A 45 -7.56 -1.78 4.98
N GLN A 46 -8.68 -1.13 4.69
CA GLN A 46 -9.17 -0.99 3.32
C GLN A 46 -8.59 0.25 2.67
N VAL A 47 -7.59 0.04 1.82
CA VAL A 47 -6.92 1.12 1.08
C VAL A 47 -7.83 1.63 -0.04
N LYS A 48 -7.85 2.93 -0.23
CA LYS A 48 -8.61 3.56 -1.32
C LYS A 48 -7.73 4.58 -2.04
N THR A 49 -8.17 5.01 -3.21
CA THR A 49 -7.44 6.03 -3.97
C THR A 49 -7.34 7.32 -3.16
N GLY A 50 -6.19 7.97 -3.23
CA GLY A 50 -5.91 9.18 -2.48
C GLY A 50 -5.29 8.94 -1.12
N ASP A 51 -5.24 7.69 -0.64
CA ASP A 51 -4.58 7.41 0.63
C ASP A 51 -3.07 7.58 0.50
N ILE A 52 -2.46 8.09 1.55
CA ILE A 52 -1.01 8.28 1.62
C ILE A 52 -0.44 7.19 2.52
N ILE A 53 0.35 6.30 1.93
CA ILE A 53 0.94 5.17 2.66
C ILE A 53 2.41 5.46 2.91
N GLU A 54 2.86 5.32 4.14
CA GLU A 54 4.27 5.41 4.49
C GLU A 54 4.75 4.03 4.95
N ILE A 55 5.87 3.59 4.37
CA ILE A 55 6.46 2.30 4.67
C ILE A 55 7.86 2.53 5.23
N ALA A 56 8.09 2.04 6.43
CA ALA A 56 9.41 2.15 7.07
C ALA A 56 10.26 0.94 6.70
N PHE A 57 11.34 1.17 5.96
CA PHE A 57 12.31 0.15 5.60
C PHE A 57 13.58 0.39 6.40
N GLY A 58 13.64 -0.13 7.62
CA GLY A 58 14.80 0.09 8.47
C GLY A 58 14.99 1.59 8.73
N GLN A 59 16.06 2.17 8.19
CA GLN A 59 16.36 3.59 8.36
C GLN A 59 15.73 4.49 7.30
N ARG A 60 15.05 3.88 6.32
CA ARG A 60 14.42 4.63 5.23
C ARG A 60 12.91 4.59 5.37
N THR A 61 12.27 5.66 4.97
CA THR A 61 10.81 5.72 4.89
C THR A 61 10.43 6.06 3.46
N MET A 62 9.55 5.25 2.89
CA MET A 62 9.01 5.50 1.57
C MET A 62 7.57 5.96 1.72
N LYS A 63 7.21 7.05 1.05
CA LYS A 63 5.86 7.59 1.10
C LYS A 63 5.28 7.54 -0.31
N VAL A 64 4.08 7.00 -0.43
CA VAL A 64 3.42 6.87 -1.73
C VAL A 64 1.96 7.29 -1.62
N GLU A 65 1.44 7.81 -2.72
CA GLU A 65 0.02 8.12 -2.84
C GLU A 65 -0.65 7.04 -3.69
N VAL A 66 -1.78 6.53 -3.21
CA VAL A 66 -2.55 5.51 -3.94
C VAL A 66 -3.26 6.17 -5.11
N LEU A 67 -2.93 5.77 -6.33
CA LEU A 67 -3.54 6.30 -7.54
C LEU A 67 -4.64 5.40 -8.07
N GLU A 68 -4.47 4.08 -7.95
CA GLU A 68 -5.41 3.12 -8.50
C GLU A 68 -5.46 1.87 -7.65
N ILE A 69 -6.65 1.28 -7.56
CA ILE A 69 -6.86 -0.01 -6.88
C ILE A 69 -7.22 -1.03 -7.96
N ALA A 70 -6.43 -2.10 -8.09
CA ALA A 70 -6.67 -3.17 -9.05
C ALA A 70 -6.39 -4.51 -8.40
N GLU A 71 -7.28 -5.48 -8.64
CA GLU A 71 -7.14 -6.83 -8.07
C GLU A 71 -5.90 -7.54 -8.61
N HIS A 72 -5.58 -7.29 -9.87
CA HIS A 72 -4.42 -7.88 -10.53
C HIS A 72 -3.72 -6.80 -11.33
N ALA A 73 -2.40 -6.79 -11.26
CA ALA A 73 -1.62 -5.85 -12.04
C ALA A 73 -0.39 -6.55 -12.59
N LEU A 74 -0.15 -6.39 -13.89
CA LEU A 74 1.09 -6.78 -14.49
C LEU A 74 2.19 -5.85 -13.99
N LYS A 75 3.45 -6.25 -14.16
CA LYS A 75 4.57 -5.47 -13.66
C LYS A 75 4.53 -4.00 -14.11
N ALA A 76 4.17 -3.77 -15.37
CA ALA A 76 4.09 -2.42 -15.91
C ALA A 76 2.93 -1.63 -15.28
N ASP A 77 1.82 -2.31 -15.00
CA ASP A 77 0.63 -1.67 -14.44
C ASP A 77 0.79 -1.40 -12.95
N ALA A 78 1.57 -2.24 -12.26
CA ALA A 78 1.79 -2.07 -10.83
C ALA A 78 2.44 -0.72 -10.52
N ALA A 79 3.34 -0.25 -11.38
CA ALA A 79 4.00 1.04 -11.20
C ALA A 79 3.03 2.20 -11.32
N GLY A 80 1.90 2.01 -12.01
CA GLY A 80 0.88 3.04 -12.16
C GLY A 80 -0.14 3.06 -11.03
N MET A 81 -0.07 2.12 -10.08
CA MET A 81 -1.01 2.07 -8.97
C MET A 81 -0.70 3.09 -7.89
N TYR A 82 0.52 3.58 -7.84
CA TYR A 82 0.93 4.52 -6.81
C TYR A 82 1.91 5.55 -7.39
N ARG A 83 2.08 6.63 -6.64
CA ARG A 83 3.07 7.68 -6.96
C ARG A 83 3.92 7.90 -5.72
N GLU A 84 5.23 7.79 -5.88
CA GLU A 84 6.13 8.06 -4.76
C GLU A 84 6.16 9.55 -4.48
N ILE A 85 6.05 9.92 -3.21
CA ILE A 85 6.11 11.31 -2.77
C ILE A 85 7.50 11.55 -2.19
N LEU A 86 8.22 12.47 -2.81
CA LEU A 86 9.59 12.81 -2.40
C LEU A 86 9.64 13.99 -1.46
#